data_d4e148a647f9b2b9f83ba11fb43a2d0f
#
_entry.id   d4e148a647f9b2b9f83ba11fb43a2d0f
#
_cell.length_a   1.000
_cell.length_b   1.000
_cell.length_c   1.000
_cell.angle_alpha   90.00
_cell.angle_beta   90.00
_cell.angle_gamma   90.00
#
_symmetry.space_group_name_H-M   'P 1'
#
loop_
_entity.id
_entity.type
_entity.pdbx_description
1 polymer ?
#
loop_
_entity_poly.entity_id
_entity_poly.type
_entity_poly.pdbx_seq_one_letter_code
_entity_poly.pdbx_strand_id
1 'polypeptide(L)'
;MLLLGVLSTCGSAEIIPYEPDMYNDSAGKRYGIHCFFIGLNRAVFSGLYNIFKTMKTTIPTNVLSAAIAAVRTQSPLVHNITNYVVMNNSANALLAIGASPVMAHWVSEMEEMTAIAGALVLNIGTLDDQWIDGMLAAGKAAMKRGIPIVLDPVGAGATSQRTQAALRIIEECRPAIIRGNASEIMALVDAAVKSKGVDSSASSDDALESAKRLAVDTGAVVVISGATDYITNGNVVYTVEGGDPVMTSVTGMGCTSTAIIGAFAAVVDDSMVAATAAMAVMSLAGERAAANSRGNGSMQVNFLDELYNLRSLDFARDDK
;
A
#
# COMPACT_ATOMS: atom_id res chain seq x y z
N MET A 1 14.38 31.52 13.17
CA MET A 1 14.77 32.76 12.48
C MET A 1 14.66 32.61 10.96
N LEU A 2 13.61 31.93 10.47
CA LEU A 2 13.39 31.67 9.02
C LEU A 2 11.95 32.02 8.58
N LEU A 3 11.19 32.77 9.39
CA LEU A 3 9.82 33.20 9.10
C LEU A 3 9.72 34.68 8.66
N LEU A 4 10.81 35.40 8.56
CA LEU A 4 10.83 36.83 8.22
C LEU A 4 11.02 37.12 6.71
N GLY A 5 11.19 36.10 5.89
CA GLY A 5 11.43 36.27 4.44
C GLY A 5 10.19 36.31 3.54
N VAL A 6 9.00 35.95 4.07
CA VAL A 6 7.76 35.85 3.27
C VAL A 6 6.82 37.05 3.44
N LEU A 7 7.12 37.97 4.34
CA LEU A 7 6.21 39.10 4.69
C LEU A 7 6.38 40.37 3.84
N SER A 8 7.22 40.34 2.79
CA SER A 8 7.49 41.59 2.01
C SER A 8 6.57 41.82 0.80
N THR A 9 5.59 40.97 0.53
CA THR A 9 4.75 41.09 -0.67
C THR A 9 3.23 41.07 -0.43
N CYS A 10 2.75 41.06 0.81
CA CYS A 10 1.30 41.13 1.09
C CYS A 10 0.94 42.42 1.84
N GLY A 11 0.06 43.22 1.24
CA GLY A 11 -0.48 44.46 1.83
C GLY A 11 -1.32 44.16 3.08
N SER A 12 -1.36 45.19 4.00
CA SER A 12 -2.11 45.35 5.23
C SER A 12 -2.93 44.17 5.75
N ALA A 13 -2.44 43.50 6.82
CA ALA A 13 -3.17 42.50 7.58
C ALA A 13 -3.85 43.16 8.80
N GLU A 14 -5.15 42.94 8.99
CA GLU A 14 -5.87 43.30 10.23
C GLU A 14 -5.72 42.15 11.26
N ILE A 15 -5.41 42.55 12.50
CA ILE A 15 -5.30 41.61 13.63
C ILE A 15 -6.69 41.53 14.30
N ILE A 16 -7.29 40.34 14.26
CA ILE A 16 -8.55 40.04 14.98
C ILE A 16 -8.19 39.31 16.27
N PRO A 17 -8.61 39.77 17.44
CA PRO A 17 -8.39 39.07 18.71
C PRO A 17 -9.31 37.82 18.79
N TYR A 18 -8.74 36.70 19.15
CA TYR A 18 -9.44 35.43 19.37
C TYR A 18 -9.31 35.03 20.84
N GLU A 19 -10.45 34.63 21.46
CA GLU A 19 -10.45 34.04 22.79
C GLU A 19 -10.01 32.57 22.71
N PRO A 20 -9.04 32.11 23.54
CA PRO A 20 -8.50 30.76 23.43
C PRO A 20 -9.44 29.73 24.07
N ASP A 21 -9.80 28.70 23.31
CA ASP A 21 -10.37 27.48 23.87
C ASP A 21 -9.30 26.75 24.68
N MET A 22 -9.63 26.46 25.95
CA MET A 22 -8.73 25.79 26.90
C MET A 22 -8.94 24.30 26.88
N TYR A 23 -7.91 23.56 26.55
CA TYR A 23 -7.91 22.09 26.61
C TYR A 23 -7.36 21.59 27.96
N ASN A 24 -8.07 20.65 28.60
CA ASN A 24 -7.63 19.96 29.81
C ASN A 24 -7.13 18.55 29.46
N ASP A 25 -5.93 18.19 29.91
CA ASP A 25 -5.46 16.80 29.80
C ASP A 25 -6.10 15.90 30.88
N SER A 26 -5.90 14.60 30.78
CA SER A 26 -6.41 13.58 31.71
C SER A 26 -5.86 13.68 33.14
N ALA A 27 -4.89 14.59 33.39
CA ALA A 27 -4.30 14.87 34.70
C ALA A 27 -4.70 16.24 35.25
N GLY A 28 -5.64 16.98 34.59
CA GLY A 28 -6.15 18.25 35.06
C GLY A 28 -5.19 19.45 34.86
N LYS A 29 -4.12 19.33 34.10
CA LYS A 29 -3.21 20.42 33.77
C LYS A 29 -3.75 21.24 32.59
N ARG A 30 -3.76 22.58 32.75
CA ARG A 30 -4.20 23.54 31.73
C ARG A 30 -3.00 24.02 30.92
N TYR A 31 -3.09 23.89 29.61
CA TYR A 31 -2.10 24.44 28.66
C TYR A 31 -2.78 25.50 27.80
N GLY A 32 -2.21 26.71 27.79
CA GLY A 32 -2.62 27.77 26.88
C GLY A 32 -1.72 27.75 25.66
N ILE A 33 -2.29 27.47 24.48
CA ILE A 33 -1.58 27.58 23.20
C ILE A 33 -1.83 28.99 22.68
N HIS A 34 -0.82 29.86 22.72
CA HIS A 34 -0.88 31.19 22.06
C HIS A 34 -0.58 30.97 20.55
N CYS A 35 -1.64 30.85 19.76
CA CYS A 35 -1.53 30.94 18.31
C CYS A 35 -1.86 32.37 17.86
N PHE A 36 -0.87 33.08 17.35
CA PHE A 36 -1.09 34.33 16.62
C PHE A 36 -1.51 33.99 15.18
N PHE A 37 -2.78 34.22 14.83
CA PHE A 37 -3.26 34.12 13.47
C PHE A 37 -3.17 35.51 12.78
N ILE A 38 -2.32 35.56 11.74
CA ILE A 38 -2.37 36.66 10.76
C ILE A 38 -3.39 36.21 9.71
N GLY A 39 -4.33 37.11 9.36
CA GLY A 39 -5.39 36.85 8.39
C GLY A 39 -4.87 36.42 7.03
N LEU A 40 -4.69 35.10 6.85
CA LEU A 40 -4.39 34.48 5.57
C LEU A 40 -5.70 34.16 4.85
N ASN A 41 -5.74 34.42 3.54
CA ASN A 41 -6.88 34.13 2.67
C ASN A 41 -7.31 32.65 2.81
N ARG A 42 -8.63 32.40 2.82
CA ARG A 42 -9.24 31.07 3.01
C ARG A 42 -8.66 29.99 2.09
N ALA A 43 -8.18 30.35 0.91
CA ALA A 43 -7.51 29.44 -0.03
C ALA A 43 -6.11 29.00 0.44
N VAL A 44 -5.37 29.86 1.14
CA VAL A 44 -4.06 29.54 1.72
C VAL A 44 -4.27 28.69 2.99
N PHE A 45 -5.35 28.93 3.75
CA PHE A 45 -5.69 28.13 4.93
C PHE A 45 -6.16 26.72 4.56
N SER A 46 -6.94 26.54 3.48
CA SER A 46 -7.32 25.21 2.99
C SER A 46 -6.12 24.45 2.42
N GLY A 47 -5.18 25.15 1.77
CA GLY A 47 -3.92 24.56 1.31
C GLY A 47 -3.00 24.11 2.46
N LEU A 48 -2.93 24.93 3.54
CA LEU A 48 -2.15 24.58 4.74
C LEU A 48 -2.84 23.49 5.58
N TYR A 49 -4.18 23.48 5.67
CA TYR A 49 -4.94 22.45 6.38
C TYR A 49 -4.84 21.07 5.69
N ASN A 50 -4.76 21.06 4.36
CA ASN A 50 -4.52 19.83 3.59
C ASN A 50 -3.07 19.30 3.68
N ILE A 51 -2.10 20.17 4.05
CA ILE A 51 -0.71 19.77 4.31
C ILE A 51 -0.57 19.02 5.65
N PHE A 52 -1.54 19.13 6.57
CA PHE A 52 -1.52 18.55 7.92
C PHE A 52 -2.41 17.31 8.09
N LYS A 53 -3.01 16.78 7.02
CA LYS A 53 -3.59 15.44 7.07
C LYS A 53 -2.44 14.44 6.93
N THR A 54 -1.75 14.21 8.02
CA THR A 54 -0.60 13.33 8.09
C THR A 54 -1.06 11.88 8.04
N MET A 55 -0.54 11.14 7.06
CA MET A 55 -0.59 9.69 7.06
C MET A 55 -0.07 9.17 8.41
N LYS A 56 -0.84 8.29 9.06
CA LYS A 56 -0.44 7.65 10.30
C LYS A 56 -0.03 6.21 10.03
N THR A 57 1.09 5.81 10.58
CA THR A 57 1.59 4.45 10.50
C THR A 57 2.20 4.00 11.81
N THR A 58 2.18 2.68 12.05
CA THR A 58 2.77 2.08 13.25
C THR A 58 4.29 1.90 13.18
N ILE A 59 4.90 2.00 11.98
CA ILE A 59 6.36 1.93 11.86
C ILE A 59 6.99 3.32 11.84
N PRO A 60 8.21 3.48 12.42
CA PRO A 60 8.90 4.76 12.47
C PRO A 60 9.19 5.34 11.09
N THR A 61 9.14 6.66 10.96
CA THR A 61 9.35 7.40 9.71
C THR A 61 10.74 7.20 9.12
N ASN A 62 11.77 7.04 9.95
CA ASN A 62 13.11 6.72 9.49
C ASN A 62 13.20 5.33 8.83
N VAL A 63 12.40 4.35 9.26
CA VAL A 63 12.32 3.03 8.65
C VAL A 63 11.66 3.13 7.27
N LEU A 64 10.57 3.91 7.14
CA LEU A 64 9.94 4.21 5.85
C LEU A 64 10.93 4.89 4.90
N SER A 65 11.61 5.92 5.37
CA SER A 65 12.62 6.66 4.60
C SER A 65 13.74 5.74 4.08
N ALA A 66 14.22 4.83 4.93
CA ALA A 66 15.26 3.87 4.54
C ALA A 66 14.77 2.89 3.49
N ALA A 67 13.52 2.38 3.62
CA ALA A 67 12.92 1.45 2.68
C ALA A 67 12.76 2.08 1.27
N ILE A 68 12.27 3.33 1.19
CA ILE A 68 12.15 4.06 -0.08
C ILE A 68 13.53 4.30 -0.70
N ALA A 69 14.50 4.73 0.10
CA ALA A 69 15.86 4.94 -0.37
C ALA A 69 16.46 3.63 -0.94
N ALA A 70 16.20 2.49 -0.30
CA ALA A 70 16.66 1.19 -0.76
C ALA A 70 16.07 0.83 -2.13
N VAL A 71 14.75 1.00 -2.35
CA VAL A 71 14.12 0.77 -3.66
C VAL A 71 14.77 1.63 -4.73
N ARG A 72 14.93 2.92 -4.49
CA ARG A 72 15.51 3.86 -5.47
C ARG A 72 16.98 3.61 -5.78
N THR A 73 17.75 3.16 -4.78
CA THR A 73 19.19 2.91 -4.94
C THR A 73 19.46 1.58 -5.63
N GLN A 74 18.68 0.55 -5.30
CA GLN A 74 18.90 -0.80 -5.82
C GLN A 74 18.16 -1.06 -7.13
N SER A 75 17.10 -0.27 -7.44
CA SER A 75 16.26 -0.43 -8.63
C SER A 75 15.87 -1.88 -8.89
N PRO A 76 15.22 -2.58 -7.93
CA PRO A 76 14.99 -4.01 -8.00
C PRO A 76 14.14 -4.37 -9.21
N LEU A 77 14.48 -5.48 -9.88
CA LEU A 77 13.64 -6.05 -10.92
C LEU A 77 12.47 -6.80 -10.27
N VAL A 78 11.24 -6.36 -10.57
CA VAL A 78 10.00 -6.96 -10.08
C VAL A 78 9.31 -7.69 -11.23
N HIS A 79 9.26 -9.03 -11.13
CA HIS A 79 8.55 -9.84 -12.10
C HIS A 79 7.07 -9.89 -11.74
N ASN A 80 6.21 -9.33 -12.61
CA ASN A 80 4.77 -9.25 -12.40
C ASN A 80 4.04 -10.14 -13.41
N ILE A 81 3.46 -11.23 -12.97
CA ILE A 81 2.43 -11.94 -13.72
C ILE A 81 1.10 -11.40 -13.24
N THR A 82 0.62 -10.36 -13.92
CA THR A 82 -0.53 -9.55 -13.50
C THR A 82 -1.64 -9.55 -14.55
N ASN A 83 -2.73 -8.87 -14.29
CA ASN A 83 -3.89 -8.83 -15.17
C ASN A 83 -3.77 -7.76 -16.27
N TYR A 84 -4.45 -7.98 -17.38
CA TYR A 84 -4.43 -7.09 -18.56
C TYR A 84 -4.85 -5.65 -18.28
N VAL A 85 -5.77 -5.47 -17.33
CA VAL A 85 -6.35 -4.15 -17.02
C VAL A 85 -5.31 -3.19 -16.42
N VAL A 86 -4.34 -3.74 -15.65
CA VAL A 86 -3.42 -2.92 -14.84
C VAL A 86 -1.96 -3.04 -15.26
N MET A 87 -1.65 -3.86 -16.25
CA MET A 87 -0.27 -4.17 -16.65
C MET A 87 0.54 -2.91 -16.92
N ASN A 88 0.02 -2.00 -17.72
CA ASN A 88 0.69 -0.72 -18.03
C ASN A 88 0.80 0.18 -16.79
N ASN A 89 -0.29 0.32 -16.03
CA ASN A 89 -0.32 1.20 -14.85
C ASN A 89 0.64 0.73 -13.75
N SER A 90 0.67 -0.57 -13.47
CA SER A 90 1.59 -1.18 -12.49
C SER A 90 3.06 -1.03 -12.93
N ALA A 91 3.36 -1.17 -14.23
CA ALA A 91 4.70 -0.95 -14.76
C ALA A 91 5.14 0.50 -14.56
N ASN A 92 4.29 1.48 -14.90
CA ASN A 92 4.59 2.89 -14.70
C ASN A 92 4.75 3.25 -13.21
N ALA A 93 3.95 2.68 -12.33
CA ALA A 93 4.07 2.90 -10.89
C ALA A 93 5.41 2.36 -10.34
N LEU A 94 5.84 1.18 -10.78
CA LEU A 94 7.15 0.63 -10.44
C LEU A 94 8.30 1.51 -10.92
N LEU A 95 8.24 1.99 -12.17
CA LEU A 95 9.22 2.94 -12.71
C LEU A 95 9.23 4.24 -11.89
N ALA A 96 8.06 4.75 -11.52
CA ALA A 96 7.93 5.99 -10.75
C ALA A 96 8.61 5.90 -9.38
N ILE A 97 8.49 4.78 -8.66
CA ILE A 97 9.18 4.60 -7.37
C ILE A 97 10.66 4.20 -7.50
N GLY A 98 11.17 3.98 -8.72
CA GLY A 98 12.56 3.65 -8.99
C GLY A 98 12.86 2.15 -9.10
N ALA A 99 11.83 1.29 -9.18
CA ALA A 99 11.99 -0.14 -9.47
C ALA A 99 11.97 -0.42 -10.97
N SER A 100 12.37 -1.62 -11.37
CA SER A 100 12.37 -2.08 -12.77
C SER A 100 11.27 -3.13 -12.97
N PRO A 101 10.23 -2.87 -13.77
CA PRO A 101 9.16 -3.84 -14.00
C PRO A 101 9.48 -4.80 -15.14
N VAL A 102 9.05 -6.06 -15.01
CA VAL A 102 8.90 -6.99 -16.14
C VAL A 102 7.54 -7.69 -16.04
N MET A 103 6.79 -7.71 -17.16
CA MET A 103 5.42 -8.22 -17.24
C MET A 103 5.34 -9.53 -18.04
N ALA A 104 6.40 -10.35 -17.99
CA ALA A 104 6.48 -11.63 -18.66
C ALA A 104 5.48 -12.62 -18.06
N HIS A 105 4.81 -13.40 -18.90
CA HIS A 105 3.80 -14.40 -18.49
C HIS A 105 3.81 -15.65 -19.35
N TRP A 106 4.68 -15.74 -20.35
CA TRP A 106 4.80 -16.93 -21.20
C TRP A 106 5.47 -18.07 -20.43
N VAL A 107 4.75 -19.18 -20.25
CA VAL A 107 5.15 -20.31 -19.40
C VAL A 107 6.60 -20.77 -19.66
N SER A 108 7.01 -20.80 -20.95
CA SER A 108 8.34 -21.31 -21.34
C SER A 108 9.52 -20.44 -20.89
N GLU A 109 9.29 -19.14 -20.55
CA GLU A 109 10.35 -18.26 -20.09
C GLU A 109 10.35 -18.01 -18.56
N MET A 110 9.38 -18.58 -17.82
CA MET A 110 9.17 -18.25 -16.42
C MET A 110 10.38 -18.55 -15.53
N GLU A 111 11.08 -19.65 -15.74
CA GLU A 111 12.25 -20.00 -14.93
C GLU A 111 13.40 -18.98 -15.16
N GLU A 112 13.69 -18.63 -16.41
CA GLU A 112 14.76 -17.70 -16.77
C GLU A 112 14.43 -16.29 -16.31
N MET A 113 13.18 -15.83 -16.51
CA MET A 113 12.75 -14.50 -16.11
C MET A 113 12.74 -14.34 -14.59
N THR A 114 12.22 -15.32 -13.87
CA THR A 114 12.24 -15.31 -12.40
C THR A 114 13.67 -15.41 -11.86
N ALA A 115 14.58 -16.04 -12.60
CA ALA A 115 15.98 -16.17 -12.20
C ALA A 115 16.71 -14.83 -12.05
N ILE A 116 16.32 -13.78 -12.73
CA ILE A 116 16.93 -12.45 -12.66
C ILE A 116 16.14 -11.45 -11.79
N ALA A 117 14.93 -11.82 -11.33
CA ALA A 117 14.07 -10.97 -10.53
C ALA A 117 14.49 -10.91 -9.05
N GLY A 118 14.21 -9.79 -8.38
CA GLY A 118 14.34 -9.61 -6.93
C GLY A 118 13.07 -9.99 -6.16
N ALA A 119 11.91 -9.94 -6.83
CA ALA A 119 10.62 -10.36 -6.29
C ALA A 119 9.69 -10.83 -7.40
N LEU A 120 8.71 -11.68 -7.05
CA LEU A 120 7.64 -12.14 -7.93
C LEU A 120 6.29 -11.66 -7.42
N VAL A 121 5.48 -11.05 -8.30
CA VAL A 121 4.10 -10.63 -8.03
C VAL A 121 3.15 -11.49 -8.87
N LEU A 122 2.18 -12.12 -8.22
CA LEU A 122 1.15 -12.95 -8.82
C LEU A 122 -0.23 -12.31 -8.59
N ASN A 123 -0.90 -11.90 -9.66
CA ASN A 123 -2.21 -11.23 -9.59
C ASN A 123 -3.21 -11.93 -10.50
N ILE A 124 -4.28 -12.45 -9.92
CA ILE A 124 -5.27 -13.29 -10.60
C ILE A 124 -6.46 -12.49 -11.21
N GLY A 125 -6.29 -11.23 -11.56
CA GLY A 125 -7.38 -10.36 -12.01
C GLY A 125 -8.04 -10.78 -13.33
N THR A 126 -7.27 -11.30 -14.29
CA THR A 126 -7.77 -11.85 -15.57
C THR A 126 -7.18 -13.24 -15.77
N LEU A 127 -7.89 -14.27 -15.32
CA LEU A 127 -7.43 -15.65 -15.33
C LEU A 127 -7.71 -16.37 -16.64
N ASP A 128 -6.74 -17.18 -17.06
CA ASP A 128 -6.91 -18.36 -17.91
C ASP A 128 -5.94 -19.47 -17.45
N ASP A 129 -6.07 -20.65 -18.02
CA ASP A 129 -5.27 -21.83 -17.60
C ASP A 129 -3.77 -21.62 -17.85
N GLN A 130 -3.39 -20.99 -18.98
CA GLN A 130 -1.98 -20.72 -19.31
C GLN A 130 -1.37 -19.70 -18.36
N TRP A 131 -2.18 -18.72 -17.93
CA TRP A 131 -1.75 -17.73 -16.94
C TRP A 131 -1.45 -18.36 -15.58
N ILE A 132 -2.32 -19.27 -15.14
CA ILE A 132 -2.13 -20.02 -13.88
C ILE A 132 -0.90 -20.91 -13.99
N ASP A 133 -0.72 -21.62 -15.10
CA ASP A 133 0.46 -22.46 -15.31
C ASP A 133 1.76 -21.64 -15.28
N GLY A 134 1.76 -20.46 -15.89
CA GLY A 134 2.87 -19.51 -15.80
C GLY A 134 3.15 -19.05 -14.37
N MET A 135 2.10 -18.70 -13.61
CA MET A 135 2.21 -18.31 -12.21
C MET A 135 2.82 -19.40 -11.34
N LEU A 136 2.39 -20.64 -11.53
CA LEU A 136 2.90 -21.79 -10.77
C LEU A 136 4.35 -22.11 -11.14
N ALA A 137 4.72 -22.04 -12.43
CA ALA A 137 6.08 -22.22 -12.88
C ALA A 137 7.02 -21.15 -12.30
N ALA A 138 6.64 -19.89 -12.40
CA ALA A 138 7.37 -18.76 -11.82
C ALA A 138 7.45 -18.86 -10.28
N GLY A 139 6.37 -19.24 -9.61
CA GLY A 139 6.32 -19.40 -8.16
C GLY A 139 7.29 -20.49 -7.68
N LYS A 140 7.35 -21.62 -8.37
CA LYS A 140 8.34 -22.70 -8.08
C LYS A 140 9.78 -22.22 -8.28
N ALA A 141 10.03 -21.44 -9.35
CA ALA A 141 11.35 -20.86 -9.60
C ALA A 141 11.73 -19.84 -8.53
N ALA A 142 10.78 -19.01 -8.10
CA ALA A 142 10.99 -18.03 -7.04
C ALA A 142 11.32 -18.69 -5.69
N MET A 143 10.58 -19.73 -5.30
CA MET A 143 10.87 -20.51 -4.09
C MET A 143 12.26 -21.16 -4.14
N LYS A 144 12.66 -21.73 -5.29
CA LYS A 144 14.00 -22.32 -5.48
C LYS A 144 15.10 -21.28 -5.29
N ARG A 145 14.85 -20.03 -5.67
CA ARG A 145 15.78 -18.90 -5.50
C ARG A 145 15.73 -18.25 -4.13
N GLY A 146 14.65 -18.46 -3.36
CA GLY A 146 14.42 -17.79 -2.09
C GLY A 146 14.05 -16.31 -2.24
N ILE A 147 13.49 -15.88 -3.40
CA ILE A 147 12.99 -14.52 -3.58
C ILE A 147 11.53 -14.42 -3.10
N PRO A 148 11.10 -13.27 -2.55
CA PRO A 148 9.75 -13.09 -2.04
C PRO A 148 8.70 -13.16 -3.17
N ILE A 149 7.56 -13.78 -2.85
CA ILE A 149 6.37 -13.85 -3.70
C ILE A 149 5.28 -13.04 -3.03
N VAL A 150 4.62 -12.15 -3.80
CA VAL A 150 3.46 -11.38 -3.36
C VAL A 150 2.25 -11.81 -4.16
N LEU A 151 1.19 -12.25 -3.48
CA LEU A 151 -0.07 -12.67 -4.10
C LEU A 151 -1.16 -11.61 -3.94
N ASP A 152 -1.85 -11.31 -5.04
CA ASP A 152 -3.08 -10.51 -5.10
C ASP A 152 -4.24 -11.41 -5.58
N PRO A 153 -5.09 -11.91 -4.67
CA PRO A 153 -6.16 -12.84 -4.98
C PRO A 153 -7.41 -12.13 -5.53
N VAL A 154 -7.25 -11.28 -6.54
CA VAL A 154 -8.29 -10.40 -7.10
C VAL A 154 -9.58 -11.16 -7.39
N GLY A 155 -10.65 -10.77 -6.71
CA GLY A 155 -11.98 -11.35 -6.91
C GLY A 155 -12.15 -12.74 -6.29
N ALA A 156 -11.29 -13.18 -5.36
CA ALA A 156 -11.56 -14.36 -4.53
C ALA A 156 -12.91 -14.17 -3.81
N GLY A 157 -13.73 -15.21 -3.81
CA GLY A 157 -15.12 -15.16 -3.35
C GLY A 157 -16.14 -14.85 -4.42
N ALA A 158 -15.78 -14.15 -5.51
CA ALA A 158 -16.71 -13.86 -6.60
C ALA A 158 -17.06 -15.10 -7.42
N THR A 159 -16.10 -16.00 -7.65
CA THR A 159 -16.32 -17.30 -8.28
C THR A 159 -15.48 -18.37 -7.58
N SER A 160 -15.95 -19.63 -7.65
CA SER A 160 -15.21 -20.77 -7.10
C SER A 160 -13.84 -20.95 -7.74
N GLN A 161 -13.71 -20.71 -9.05
CA GLN A 161 -12.45 -20.83 -9.79
C GLN A 161 -11.42 -19.82 -9.32
N ARG A 162 -11.79 -18.56 -9.08
CA ARG A 162 -10.88 -17.53 -8.54
C ARG A 162 -10.37 -17.91 -7.16
N THR A 163 -11.27 -18.35 -6.30
CA THR A 163 -10.90 -18.78 -4.94
C THR A 163 -10.00 -20.00 -4.97
N GLN A 164 -10.31 -20.99 -5.79
CA GLN A 164 -9.49 -22.21 -5.96
C GLN A 164 -8.12 -21.89 -6.55
N ALA A 165 -8.04 -21.01 -7.55
CA ALA A 165 -6.76 -20.57 -8.13
C ALA A 165 -5.87 -19.89 -7.09
N ALA A 166 -6.45 -18.97 -6.28
CA ALA A 166 -5.71 -18.31 -5.21
C ALA A 166 -5.22 -19.31 -4.15
N LEU A 167 -6.06 -20.22 -3.70
CA LEU A 167 -5.69 -21.28 -2.73
C LEU A 167 -4.60 -22.20 -3.28
N ARG A 168 -4.69 -22.60 -4.56
CA ARG A 168 -3.68 -23.39 -5.23
C ARG A 168 -2.32 -22.67 -5.30
N ILE A 169 -2.31 -21.37 -5.62
CA ILE A 169 -1.09 -20.55 -5.61
C ILE A 169 -0.53 -20.45 -4.18
N ILE A 170 -1.36 -20.27 -3.16
CA ILE A 170 -0.92 -20.23 -1.76
C ILE A 170 -0.24 -21.56 -1.39
N GLU A 171 -0.84 -22.68 -1.74
CA GLU A 171 -0.33 -24.03 -1.41
C GLU A 171 0.97 -24.34 -2.16
N GLU A 172 1.00 -24.11 -3.49
CA GLU A 172 2.13 -24.52 -4.34
C GLU A 172 3.28 -23.51 -4.37
N CYS A 173 3.02 -22.20 -4.15
CA CYS A 173 4.02 -21.15 -4.29
C CYS A 173 4.42 -20.47 -2.96
N ARG A 174 3.65 -20.68 -1.87
CA ARG A 174 3.95 -20.18 -0.52
C ARG A 174 4.33 -18.69 -0.52
N PRO A 175 3.41 -17.78 -0.91
CA PRO A 175 3.70 -16.35 -0.94
C PRO A 175 4.15 -15.83 0.42
N ALA A 176 5.15 -14.96 0.43
CA ALA A 176 5.61 -14.27 1.63
C ALA A 176 4.62 -13.19 2.07
N ILE A 177 3.88 -12.60 1.11
CA ILE A 177 2.88 -11.58 1.37
C ILE A 177 1.63 -11.89 0.55
N ILE A 178 0.44 -11.79 1.18
CA ILE A 178 -0.86 -11.89 0.52
C ILE A 178 -1.57 -10.55 0.75
N ARG A 179 -1.92 -9.84 -0.34
CA ARG A 179 -2.63 -8.57 -0.25
C ARG A 179 -3.99 -8.66 -0.93
N GLY A 180 -5.05 -8.36 -0.21
CA GLY A 180 -6.42 -8.31 -0.74
C GLY A 180 -7.27 -7.25 -0.04
N ASN A 181 -8.50 -7.03 -0.51
CA ASN A 181 -9.50 -6.33 0.28
C ASN A 181 -10.11 -7.26 1.33
N ALA A 182 -10.93 -6.71 2.24
CA ALA A 182 -11.54 -7.47 3.32
C ALA A 182 -12.32 -8.70 2.82
N SER A 183 -13.13 -8.55 1.77
CA SER A 183 -13.95 -9.64 1.24
C SER A 183 -13.13 -10.74 0.58
N GLU A 184 -12.03 -10.40 -0.11
CA GLU A 184 -11.11 -11.37 -0.72
C GLU A 184 -10.39 -12.19 0.35
N ILE A 185 -9.88 -11.56 1.40
CA ILE A 185 -9.20 -12.25 2.49
C ILE A 185 -10.15 -13.16 3.26
N MET A 186 -11.34 -12.68 3.60
CA MET A 186 -12.38 -13.50 4.26
C MET A 186 -12.77 -14.71 3.41
N ALA A 187 -12.96 -14.53 2.10
CA ALA A 187 -13.32 -15.62 1.19
C ALA A 187 -12.25 -16.73 1.12
N LEU A 188 -10.97 -16.39 1.20
CA LEU A 188 -9.88 -17.38 1.25
C LEU A 188 -9.97 -18.23 2.54
N VAL A 189 -10.22 -17.59 3.69
CA VAL A 189 -10.35 -18.28 4.97
C VAL A 189 -11.59 -19.18 4.98
N ASP A 190 -12.75 -18.68 4.55
CA ASP A 190 -14.00 -19.45 4.52
C ASP A 190 -13.89 -20.67 3.61
N ALA A 191 -13.27 -20.53 2.43
CA ALA A 191 -13.07 -21.64 1.52
C ALA A 191 -12.09 -22.69 2.07
N ALA A 192 -11.01 -22.26 2.75
CA ALA A 192 -10.07 -23.17 3.40
C ALA A 192 -10.72 -23.93 4.57
N VAL A 193 -11.63 -23.29 5.30
CA VAL A 193 -12.41 -23.94 6.37
C VAL A 193 -13.39 -24.97 5.80
N LYS A 194 -14.16 -24.61 4.76
CA LYS A 194 -15.08 -25.53 4.09
C LYS A 194 -14.37 -26.75 3.51
N SER A 195 -13.19 -26.56 2.93
CA SER A 195 -12.39 -27.66 2.40
C SER A 195 -11.90 -28.63 3.48
N LYS A 196 -11.75 -28.16 4.73
CA LYS A 196 -11.41 -28.99 5.91
C LYS A 196 -12.62 -29.59 6.63
N GLY A 197 -13.86 -29.38 6.12
CA GLY A 197 -15.09 -29.96 6.68
C GLY A 197 -15.56 -29.33 7.97
N VAL A 198 -15.17 -28.09 8.25
CA VAL A 198 -15.61 -27.33 9.45
C VAL A 198 -16.70 -26.35 9.06
N ASP A 199 -17.89 -26.47 9.63
CA ASP A 199 -18.96 -25.47 9.52
C ASP A 199 -18.58 -24.25 10.36
N SER A 200 -18.35 -23.11 9.69
CA SER A 200 -18.12 -21.84 10.35
C SER A 200 -19.30 -20.89 10.08
N SER A 201 -20.00 -20.51 11.14
CA SER A 201 -20.89 -19.35 11.17
C SER A 201 -20.03 -18.12 11.52
N ALA A 202 -19.23 -17.62 10.55
CA ALA A 202 -18.47 -16.39 10.76
C ALA A 202 -19.38 -15.19 10.59
N SER A 203 -19.52 -14.37 11.62
CA SER A 203 -20.12 -13.04 11.57
C SER A 203 -19.15 -12.08 10.89
N SER A 204 -19.69 -11.08 10.21
CA SER A 204 -18.97 -10.12 9.36
C SER A 204 -18.03 -9.13 10.08
N ASP A 205 -17.75 -9.31 11.36
CA ASP A 205 -16.98 -8.36 12.16
C ASP A 205 -15.46 -8.54 12.08
N ASP A 206 -14.91 -9.52 11.30
CA ASP A 206 -13.55 -9.92 11.52
C ASP A 206 -12.70 -10.16 10.28
N ALA A 207 -12.65 -9.17 9.35
CA ALA A 207 -11.64 -9.21 8.29
C ALA A 207 -10.22 -9.27 8.89
N LEU A 208 -9.97 -8.56 10.00
CA LEU A 208 -8.69 -8.59 10.68
C LEU A 208 -8.42 -9.96 11.34
N GLU A 209 -9.40 -10.57 11.97
CA GLU A 209 -9.24 -11.91 12.54
C GLU A 209 -9.07 -12.98 11.45
N SER A 210 -9.76 -12.82 10.32
CA SER A 210 -9.53 -13.66 9.14
C SER A 210 -8.10 -13.49 8.59
N ALA A 211 -7.59 -12.27 8.52
CA ALA A 211 -6.22 -12.02 8.10
C ALA A 211 -5.20 -12.62 9.05
N LYS A 212 -5.39 -12.48 10.36
CA LYS A 212 -4.53 -13.12 11.37
C LYS A 212 -4.51 -14.62 11.22
N ARG A 213 -5.69 -15.22 11.03
CA ARG A 213 -5.80 -16.66 10.82
C ARG A 213 -5.10 -17.11 9.55
N LEU A 214 -5.34 -16.40 8.41
CA LEU A 214 -4.68 -16.71 7.14
C LEU A 214 -3.16 -16.60 7.29
N ALA A 215 -2.66 -15.58 7.99
CA ALA A 215 -1.25 -15.39 8.24
C ALA A 215 -0.64 -16.54 9.05
N VAL A 216 -1.31 -17.01 10.10
CA VAL A 216 -0.87 -18.17 10.91
C VAL A 216 -0.90 -19.45 10.09
N ASP A 217 -1.97 -19.69 9.32
CA ASP A 217 -2.16 -20.92 8.53
C ASP A 217 -1.16 -21.03 7.37
N THR A 218 -0.71 -19.89 6.80
CA THR A 218 0.16 -19.85 5.62
C THR A 218 1.61 -19.48 5.92
N GLY A 219 1.87 -18.82 7.04
CA GLY A 219 3.14 -18.19 7.36
C GLY A 219 3.40 -16.87 6.61
N ALA A 220 2.44 -16.40 5.81
CA ALA A 220 2.54 -15.16 5.06
C ALA A 220 2.21 -13.93 5.92
N VAL A 221 2.73 -12.79 5.55
CA VAL A 221 2.18 -11.50 5.97
C VAL A 221 0.92 -11.22 5.15
N VAL A 222 -0.18 -10.89 5.83
CA VAL A 222 -1.45 -10.57 5.18
C VAL A 222 -1.73 -9.08 5.27
N VAL A 223 -2.06 -8.48 4.13
CA VAL A 223 -2.43 -7.06 4.00
C VAL A 223 -3.90 -6.97 3.62
N ILE A 224 -4.70 -6.33 4.46
CA ILE A 224 -6.06 -5.91 4.12
C ILE A 224 -6.02 -4.44 3.76
N SER A 225 -6.37 -4.10 2.52
CA SER A 225 -6.48 -2.72 2.10
C SER A 225 -7.89 -2.16 2.30
N GLY A 226 -7.96 -0.89 2.75
CA GLY A 226 -9.20 -0.19 3.03
C GLY A 226 -8.99 1.28 3.33
N ALA A 227 -9.90 1.90 4.07
CA ALA A 227 -9.71 3.25 4.60
C ALA A 227 -8.58 3.30 5.64
N THR A 228 -8.43 2.24 6.40
CA THR A 228 -7.23 1.89 7.16
C THR A 228 -6.72 0.57 6.60
N ASP A 229 -5.47 0.51 6.22
CA ASP A 229 -4.81 -0.72 5.84
C ASP A 229 -4.29 -1.44 7.08
N TYR A 230 -4.52 -2.76 7.14
CA TYR A 230 -4.02 -3.62 8.21
C TYR A 230 -2.99 -4.59 7.64
N ILE A 231 -1.83 -4.68 8.29
CA ILE A 231 -0.74 -5.58 7.92
C ILE A 231 -0.45 -6.49 9.11
N THR A 232 -0.54 -7.79 8.94
CA THR A 232 -0.39 -8.74 10.06
C THR A 232 0.38 -10.01 9.66
N ASN A 233 1.16 -10.53 10.59
CA ASN A 233 1.76 -11.87 10.55
C ASN A 233 1.02 -12.87 11.46
N GLY A 234 -0.19 -12.52 11.91
CA GLY A 234 -0.99 -13.30 12.84
C GLY A 234 -0.80 -12.90 14.32
N ASN A 235 0.38 -12.44 14.72
CA ASN A 235 0.69 -12.06 16.10
C ASN A 235 0.73 -10.53 16.30
N VAL A 236 1.26 -9.83 15.33
CA VAL A 236 1.43 -8.38 15.34
C VAL A 236 0.58 -7.77 14.24
N VAL A 237 0.05 -6.58 14.48
CA VAL A 237 -0.70 -5.79 13.51
C VAL A 237 -0.06 -4.43 13.36
N TYR A 238 0.30 -4.08 12.14
CA TYR A 238 0.66 -2.72 11.75
C TYR A 238 -0.51 -2.08 11.01
N THR A 239 -0.63 -0.77 11.08
CA THR A 239 -1.67 0.01 10.40
C THR A 239 -1.07 1.12 9.56
N VAL A 240 -1.75 1.43 8.46
CA VAL A 240 -1.53 2.65 7.68
C VAL A 240 -2.89 3.32 7.52
N GLU A 241 -2.99 4.56 8.00
CA GLU A 241 -4.16 5.42 7.82
C GLU A 241 -3.81 6.53 6.83
N GLY A 242 -4.70 6.81 5.89
CA GLY A 242 -4.52 7.89 4.92
C GLY A 242 -5.09 7.52 3.55
N GLY A 243 -4.56 8.16 2.50
CA GLY A 243 -5.15 8.07 1.17
C GLY A 243 -6.38 8.96 1.03
N ASP A 244 -7.06 8.84 -0.10
CA ASP A 244 -8.28 9.60 -0.39
C ASP A 244 -9.33 8.71 -1.05
N PRO A 245 -10.63 8.88 -0.73
CA PRO A 245 -11.70 8.09 -1.33
C PRO A 245 -11.73 8.12 -2.87
N VAL A 246 -11.24 9.17 -3.52
CA VAL A 246 -11.19 9.25 -4.99
C VAL A 246 -10.28 8.19 -5.61
N MET A 247 -9.32 7.63 -4.85
CA MET A 247 -8.49 6.52 -5.29
C MET A 247 -9.34 5.30 -5.72
N THR A 248 -10.48 5.08 -5.08
CA THR A 248 -11.39 3.97 -5.41
C THR A 248 -12.06 4.13 -6.78
N SER A 249 -12.05 5.33 -7.34
CA SER A 249 -12.57 5.63 -8.68
C SER A 249 -11.54 5.44 -9.80
N VAL A 250 -10.30 5.08 -9.46
CA VAL A 250 -9.24 4.76 -10.41
C VAL A 250 -9.02 3.25 -10.43
N THR A 251 -9.25 2.62 -11.59
CA THR A 251 -9.08 1.18 -11.71
C THR A 251 -7.64 0.75 -11.46
N GLY A 252 -7.45 -0.38 -10.79
CA GLY A 252 -6.14 -0.98 -10.61
C GLY A 252 -5.31 -0.42 -9.45
N MET A 253 -5.81 0.52 -8.63
CA MET A 253 -5.06 1.03 -7.48
C MET A 253 -4.63 -0.10 -6.52
N GLY A 254 -5.52 -1.06 -6.27
CA GLY A 254 -5.19 -2.24 -5.48
C GLY A 254 -4.08 -3.07 -6.11
N CYS A 255 -4.21 -3.42 -7.38
CA CYS A 255 -3.21 -4.20 -8.10
C CYS A 255 -1.85 -3.46 -8.18
N THR A 256 -1.89 -2.14 -8.30
CA THR A 256 -0.69 -1.30 -8.26
C THR A 256 -0.01 -1.35 -6.89
N SER A 257 -0.79 -1.33 -5.80
CA SER A 257 -0.21 -1.46 -4.45
C SER A 257 0.50 -2.80 -4.27
N THR A 258 -0.06 -3.90 -4.82
CA THR A 258 0.58 -5.21 -4.79
C THR A 258 1.91 -5.23 -5.56
N ALA A 259 1.97 -4.56 -6.73
CA ALA A 259 3.21 -4.42 -7.49
C ALA A 259 4.26 -3.61 -6.70
N ILE A 260 3.86 -2.52 -6.05
CA ILE A 260 4.74 -1.72 -5.18
C ILE A 260 5.22 -2.53 -3.98
N ILE A 261 4.35 -3.32 -3.32
CA ILE A 261 4.77 -4.26 -2.26
C ILE A 261 5.89 -5.17 -2.76
N GLY A 262 5.80 -5.69 -4.00
CA GLY A 262 6.85 -6.48 -4.63
C GLY A 262 8.19 -5.75 -4.69
N ALA A 263 8.19 -4.46 -5.03
CA ALA A 263 9.43 -3.67 -5.08
C ALA A 263 10.08 -3.50 -3.70
N PHE A 264 9.27 -3.27 -2.66
CA PHE A 264 9.79 -3.17 -1.29
C PHE A 264 10.24 -4.53 -0.76
N ALA A 265 9.50 -5.60 -1.01
CA ALA A 265 9.86 -6.95 -0.60
C ALA A 265 11.18 -7.44 -1.24
N ALA A 266 11.54 -6.92 -2.42
CA ALA A 266 12.81 -7.23 -3.08
C ALA A 266 14.04 -6.65 -2.37
N VAL A 267 13.88 -5.62 -1.51
CA VAL A 267 15.01 -4.87 -0.91
C VAL A 267 14.90 -4.75 0.62
N VAL A 268 13.82 -5.18 1.22
CA VAL A 268 13.56 -5.15 2.66
C VAL A 268 13.25 -6.57 3.12
N ASP A 269 14.12 -7.15 3.95
CA ASP A 269 14.02 -8.55 4.38
C ASP A 269 12.79 -8.84 5.26
N ASP A 270 12.36 -7.86 6.06
CA ASP A 270 11.16 -7.99 6.89
C ASP A 270 9.90 -7.69 6.06
N SER A 271 9.11 -8.73 5.77
CA SER A 271 7.87 -8.62 5.00
C SER A 271 6.81 -7.72 5.64
N MET A 272 6.77 -7.60 6.98
CA MET A 272 5.88 -6.67 7.68
C MET A 272 6.28 -5.22 7.39
N VAL A 273 7.57 -4.92 7.46
CA VAL A 273 8.11 -3.59 7.15
C VAL A 273 7.94 -3.29 5.66
N ALA A 274 8.28 -4.23 4.77
CA ALA A 274 8.15 -4.07 3.32
C ALA A 274 6.71 -3.72 2.92
N ALA A 275 5.73 -4.50 3.39
CA ALA A 275 4.33 -4.28 3.10
C ALA A 275 3.82 -2.95 3.67
N THR A 276 4.18 -2.63 4.92
CA THR A 276 3.75 -1.37 5.55
C THR A 276 4.34 -0.15 4.86
N ALA A 277 5.62 -0.20 4.47
CA ALA A 277 6.26 0.89 3.73
C ALA A 277 5.62 1.12 2.35
N ALA A 278 5.29 0.03 1.64
CA ALA A 278 4.59 0.11 0.37
C ALA A 278 3.20 0.75 0.51
N MET A 279 2.41 0.33 1.51
CA MET A 279 1.08 0.90 1.75
C MET A 279 1.16 2.36 2.19
N ALA A 280 2.16 2.75 2.99
CA ALA A 280 2.41 4.13 3.36
C ALA A 280 2.75 5.03 2.16
N VAL A 281 3.56 4.53 1.21
CA VAL A 281 3.85 5.21 -0.05
C VAL A 281 2.59 5.39 -0.89
N MET A 282 1.75 4.35 -1.01
CA MET A 282 0.48 4.40 -1.73
C MET A 282 -0.47 5.44 -1.13
N SER A 283 -0.57 5.43 0.21
CA SER A 283 -1.42 6.34 0.96
C SER A 283 -0.99 7.80 0.77
N LEU A 284 0.28 8.12 0.99
CA LEU A 284 0.80 9.49 0.86
C LEU A 284 0.74 10.01 -0.58
N ALA A 285 1.11 9.18 -1.56
CA ALA A 285 0.98 9.55 -2.98
C ALA A 285 -0.50 9.78 -3.36
N GLY A 286 -1.40 8.94 -2.85
CA GLY A 286 -2.84 9.06 -3.05
C GLY A 286 -3.43 10.36 -2.49
N GLU A 287 -3.08 10.73 -1.27
CA GLU A 287 -3.50 12.00 -0.66
C GLU A 287 -3.04 13.21 -1.47
N ARG A 288 -1.74 13.25 -1.82
CA ARG A 288 -1.16 14.35 -2.59
C ARG A 288 -1.76 14.46 -3.97
N ALA A 289 -1.93 13.33 -4.66
CA ALA A 289 -2.57 13.28 -5.97
C ALA A 289 -4.02 13.79 -5.91
N ALA A 290 -4.80 13.36 -4.92
CA ALA A 290 -6.18 13.77 -4.75
C ALA A 290 -6.31 15.29 -4.58
N ALA A 291 -5.44 15.90 -3.77
CA ALA A 291 -5.43 17.35 -3.53
C ALA A 291 -5.25 18.18 -4.80
N ASN A 292 -4.61 17.62 -5.83
CA ASN A 292 -4.33 18.27 -7.10
C ASN A 292 -5.23 17.79 -8.26
N SER A 293 -6.20 16.90 -7.97
CA SER A 293 -7.01 16.25 -8.99
C SER A 293 -8.39 16.87 -9.15
N ARG A 294 -8.89 16.91 -10.40
CA ARG A 294 -10.26 17.37 -10.71
C ARG A 294 -11.23 16.21 -10.95
N GLY A 295 -10.72 14.99 -10.98
CA GLY A 295 -11.48 13.77 -11.23
C GLY A 295 -10.54 12.56 -11.36
N ASN A 296 -11.10 11.37 -11.64
CA ASN A 296 -10.36 10.11 -11.68
C ASN A 296 -9.23 10.09 -12.74
N GLY A 297 -9.41 10.74 -13.89
CA GLY A 297 -8.37 10.81 -14.92
C GLY A 297 -7.13 11.57 -14.46
N SER A 298 -7.32 12.80 -13.94
CA SER A 298 -6.21 13.57 -13.35
C SER A 298 -5.66 12.89 -12.10
N MET A 299 -6.49 12.21 -11.30
CA MET A 299 -6.03 11.43 -10.15
C MET A 299 -5.03 10.35 -10.56
N GLN A 300 -5.29 9.60 -11.63
CA GLN A 300 -4.37 8.57 -12.10
C GLN A 300 -3.01 9.16 -12.55
N VAL A 301 -3.02 10.27 -13.28
CA VAL A 301 -1.80 10.94 -13.72
C VAL A 301 -1.03 11.51 -12.53
N ASN A 302 -1.71 12.29 -11.67
CA ASN A 302 -1.09 12.91 -10.51
C ASN A 302 -0.53 11.87 -9.53
N PHE A 303 -1.18 10.70 -9.41
CA PHE A 303 -0.70 9.62 -8.57
C PHE A 303 0.68 9.08 -9.02
N LEU A 304 0.89 8.90 -10.33
CA LEU A 304 2.18 8.50 -10.87
C LEU A 304 3.24 9.59 -10.67
N ASP A 305 2.85 10.86 -10.86
CA ASP A 305 3.74 12.00 -10.62
C ASP A 305 4.14 12.09 -9.13
N GLU A 306 3.20 11.89 -8.20
CA GLU A 306 3.49 11.88 -6.77
C GLU A 306 4.38 10.70 -6.37
N LEU A 307 4.16 9.49 -6.90
CA LEU A 307 5.06 8.35 -6.70
C LEU A 307 6.50 8.67 -7.17
N TYR A 308 6.63 9.32 -8.34
CA TYR A 308 7.93 9.72 -8.88
C TYR A 308 8.61 10.77 -8.00
N ASN A 309 7.84 11.74 -7.48
CA ASN A 309 8.34 12.85 -6.69
C ASN A 309 8.59 12.53 -5.21
N LEU A 310 8.00 11.44 -4.68
CA LEU A 310 8.23 11.03 -3.29
C LEU A 310 9.72 10.85 -2.98
N ARG A 311 10.16 11.41 -1.86
CA ARG A 311 11.54 11.28 -1.36
C ARG A 311 11.53 10.71 0.06
N SER A 312 12.63 10.11 0.46
CA SER A 312 12.83 9.62 1.83
C SER A 312 12.55 10.69 2.91
N LEU A 313 12.86 11.96 2.61
CA LEU A 313 12.63 13.10 3.50
C LEU A 313 11.14 13.45 3.69
N ASP A 314 10.25 12.99 2.83
CA ASP A 314 8.81 13.23 2.96
C ASP A 314 8.21 12.55 4.18
N PHE A 315 8.85 11.49 4.67
CA PHE A 315 8.47 10.74 5.87
C PHE A 315 9.24 11.17 7.13
N ALA A 316 10.26 12.03 7.01
CA ALA A 316 11.12 12.41 8.13
C ALA A 316 10.60 13.61 8.96
N ARG A 317 9.40 14.14 8.68
CA ARG A 317 8.95 15.43 9.22
C ARG A 317 8.18 15.38 10.54
N ASP A 318 7.83 14.21 11.07
CA ASP A 318 6.91 14.08 12.20
C ASP A 318 7.53 13.70 13.56
N ASP A 319 8.85 13.72 13.69
CA ASP A 319 9.53 13.47 14.98
C ASP A 319 9.88 14.78 15.75
N LYS A 320 8.98 15.79 15.69
CA LYS A 320 9.16 17.01 16.51
C LYS A 320 7.90 17.36 17.29
#